data_404a27befe19f5049fcdf61d25d12f9c
#
_entry.id   404a27befe19f5049fcdf61d25d12f9c
#
_cell.length_a   1.000
_cell.length_b   1.000
_cell.length_c   1.000
_cell.angle_alpha   90.00
_cell.angle_beta   90.00
_cell.angle_gamma   90.00
#
_symmetry.space_group_name_H-M   'P 1'
#
loop_
_entity.id
_entity.type
_entity.pdbx_description
1 polymer ?
#
loop_
_entity_poly.entity_id
_entity_poly.type
_entity_poly.pdbx_seq_one_letter_code
_entity_poly.pdbx_strand_id
1 'polypeptide(L)'
;MRRQPKYRPERLAALIQETLADALVTELKDPRVGFVTITAVSVTADASHATVRVSVMGSEEEKARSLEGLNSARGFLRTYLAQHLSLRTTPELHFRLDRSLEHARRIDELLAQIKREESGS
;
A
#
# COMPACT_ATOMS: atom_id res chain seq x y z
N MET A 1 -9.78 4.60 -31.79
CA MET A 1 -8.73 5.38 -31.12
C MET A 1 -8.63 5.01 -29.66
N ARG A 2 -7.45 4.61 -29.22
CA ARG A 2 -7.22 4.39 -27.79
C ARG A 2 -7.09 5.75 -27.12
N ARG A 3 -7.94 5.99 -26.14
CA ARG A 3 -7.82 7.20 -25.33
C ARG A 3 -6.64 7.00 -24.36
N GLN A 4 -5.69 7.92 -24.39
CA GLN A 4 -4.61 7.90 -23.42
C GLN A 4 -5.13 8.31 -22.04
N PRO A 5 -4.58 7.72 -20.97
CA PRO A 5 -4.93 8.16 -19.62
C PRO A 5 -4.61 9.66 -19.44
N LYS A 6 -5.41 10.35 -18.65
CA LYS A 6 -5.22 11.76 -18.33
C LYS A 6 -3.86 12.02 -17.68
N TYR A 7 -3.39 11.06 -16.88
CA TYR A 7 -2.11 11.14 -16.17
C TYR A 7 -1.20 10.02 -16.63
N ARG A 8 0.11 10.27 -16.60
CA ARG A 8 1.09 9.19 -16.77
C ARG A 8 1.02 8.27 -15.55
N PRO A 9 1.36 6.97 -15.69
CA PRO A 9 1.25 6.03 -14.58
C PRO A 9 1.94 6.47 -13.29
N GLU A 10 3.12 7.05 -13.38
CA GLU A 10 3.88 7.51 -12.20
C GLU A 10 3.17 8.66 -11.50
N ARG A 11 2.63 9.58 -12.26
CA ARG A 11 1.88 10.71 -11.69
C ARG A 11 0.58 10.24 -11.06
N LEU A 12 -0.12 9.33 -11.74
CA LEU A 12 -1.35 8.76 -11.23
C LEU A 12 -1.09 7.97 -9.94
N ALA A 13 0.00 7.18 -9.92
CA ALA A 13 0.38 6.43 -8.72
C ALA A 13 0.59 7.35 -7.51
N ALA A 14 1.28 8.48 -7.72
CA ALA A 14 1.51 9.46 -6.66
C ALA A 14 0.20 10.07 -6.14
N LEU A 15 -0.72 10.42 -7.06
CA LEU A 15 -2.02 10.98 -6.69
C LEU A 15 -2.87 9.96 -5.94
N ILE A 16 -2.85 8.70 -6.37
CA ILE A 16 -3.58 7.63 -5.70
C ILE A 16 -3.03 7.42 -4.29
N GLN A 17 -1.71 7.38 -4.15
CA GLN A 17 -1.08 7.18 -2.85
C GLN A 17 -1.49 8.27 -1.86
N GLU A 18 -1.42 9.52 -2.28
CA GLU A 18 -1.79 10.65 -1.44
C GLU A 18 -3.27 10.61 -1.05
N THR A 19 -4.14 10.36 -2.03
CA THR A 19 -5.59 10.34 -1.81
C THR A 19 -6.01 9.18 -0.91
N LEU A 20 -5.45 7.99 -1.14
CA LEU A 20 -5.75 6.82 -0.31
C LEU A 20 -5.22 6.97 1.12
N ALA A 21 -4.04 7.59 1.28
CA ALA A 21 -3.50 7.85 2.62
C ALA A 21 -4.48 8.70 3.43
N ASP A 22 -5.03 9.74 2.83
CA ASP A 22 -6.04 10.57 3.47
C ASP A 22 -7.31 9.78 3.79
N ALA A 23 -7.78 8.96 2.85
CA ALA A 23 -8.98 8.14 3.05
C ALA A 23 -8.83 7.15 4.20
N LEU A 24 -7.67 6.54 4.33
CA LEU A 24 -7.41 5.57 5.40
C LEU A 24 -7.46 6.22 6.78
N VAL A 25 -7.03 7.47 6.88
CA VAL A 25 -7.04 8.21 8.14
C VAL A 25 -8.44 8.75 8.47
N THR A 26 -9.13 9.31 7.48
CA THR A 26 -10.36 10.09 7.73
C THR A 26 -11.65 9.32 7.52
N GLU A 27 -11.66 8.36 6.60
CA GLU A 27 -12.90 7.73 6.15
C GLU A 27 -13.04 6.26 6.51
N LEU A 28 -11.94 5.53 6.60
CA LEU A 28 -12.00 4.09 6.83
C LEU A 28 -12.15 3.79 8.31
N LYS A 29 -13.27 3.15 8.66
CA LYS A 29 -13.62 2.83 10.06
C LYS A 29 -13.86 1.35 10.25
N ASP A 30 -12.98 0.53 9.67
CA ASP A 30 -13.07 -0.91 9.83
C ASP A 30 -12.14 -1.32 10.98
N PRO A 31 -12.69 -1.96 12.04
CA PRO A 31 -11.87 -2.34 13.21
C PRO A 31 -10.80 -3.39 12.90
N ARG A 32 -10.90 -4.07 11.75
CA ARG A 32 -9.87 -5.01 11.33
C ARG A 32 -8.61 -4.30 10.85
N VAL A 33 -8.72 -3.05 10.42
CA VAL A 33 -7.61 -2.28 9.89
C VAL A 33 -6.91 -1.56 11.04
N GLY A 34 -5.67 -1.95 11.32
CA GLY A 34 -4.85 -1.34 12.34
C GLY A 34 -3.99 -0.21 11.79
N PHE A 35 -2.77 -0.09 12.28
CA PHE A 35 -1.84 0.91 11.79
C PHE A 35 -1.31 0.48 10.42
N VAL A 36 -1.78 1.15 9.38
CA VAL A 36 -1.44 0.87 7.99
C VAL A 36 -0.78 2.09 7.38
N THR A 37 0.36 1.87 6.73
CA THR A 37 1.06 2.90 5.96
C THR A 37 1.17 2.43 4.52
N ILE A 38 0.77 3.27 3.57
CA ILE A 38 0.96 2.97 2.16
C ILE A 38 2.42 3.28 1.82
N THR A 39 3.15 2.26 1.37
CA THR A 39 4.57 2.40 1.08
C THR A 39 4.85 2.64 -0.39
N ALA A 40 4.00 2.14 -1.28
CA ALA A 40 4.16 2.33 -2.71
C ALA A 40 2.86 2.07 -3.44
N VAL A 41 2.68 2.71 -4.58
CA VAL A 41 1.58 2.46 -5.50
C VAL A 41 2.17 2.30 -6.90
N SER A 42 1.75 1.24 -7.59
CA SER A 42 2.11 1.00 -8.99
C SER A 42 0.85 0.91 -9.81
N VAL A 43 0.83 1.60 -10.96
CA VAL A 43 -0.33 1.62 -11.85
C VAL A 43 0.08 1.03 -13.19
N THR A 44 -0.78 0.18 -13.77
CA THR A 44 -0.53 -0.37 -15.11
C THR A 44 -0.57 0.72 -16.17
N ALA A 45 0.07 0.47 -17.32
CA ALA A 45 0.19 1.47 -18.38
C ALA A 45 -1.16 1.99 -18.88
N ASP A 46 -2.17 1.13 -18.90
CA ASP A 46 -3.53 1.49 -19.31
C ASP A 46 -4.40 2.05 -18.18
N ALA A 47 -3.81 2.20 -16.99
CA ALA A 47 -4.47 2.70 -15.78
C ALA A 47 -5.66 1.85 -15.31
N SER A 48 -5.71 0.57 -15.68
CA SER A 48 -6.82 -0.31 -15.29
C SER A 48 -6.63 -0.95 -13.93
N HIS A 49 -5.39 -1.10 -13.46
CA HIS A 49 -5.07 -1.72 -12.18
C HIS A 49 -4.04 -0.92 -11.40
N ALA A 50 -4.22 -0.83 -10.11
CA ALA A 50 -3.27 -0.21 -9.19
C ALA A 50 -2.94 -1.21 -8.09
N THR A 51 -1.65 -1.48 -7.91
CA THR A 51 -1.17 -2.29 -6.78
C THR A 51 -0.75 -1.34 -5.68
N VAL A 52 -1.39 -1.48 -4.52
CA VAL A 52 -1.13 -0.64 -3.35
C VAL A 52 -0.40 -1.49 -2.32
N ARG A 53 0.86 -1.17 -2.08
CA ARG A 53 1.68 -1.87 -1.09
C ARG A 53 1.53 -1.17 0.26
N VAL A 54 1.26 -1.97 1.28
CA VAL A 54 1.01 -1.43 2.62
C VAL A 54 1.89 -2.12 3.64
N SER A 55 2.40 -1.34 4.58
CA SER A 55 3.08 -1.85 5.77
C SER A 55 2.09 -1.83 6.91
N VAL A 56 2.00 -2.92 7.64
CA VAL A 56 1.09 -3.06 8.78
C VAL A 56 1.90 -3.44 10.01
N MET A 57 1.71 -2.71 11.09
CA MET A 57 2.35 -3.05 12.36
C MET A 57 1.53 -4.11 13.10
N GLY A 58 2.23 -5.06 13.70
CA GLY A 58 1.60 -6.08 14.52
C GLY A 58 2.03 -7.49 14.14
N SER A 59 1.30 -8.46 14.68
CA SER A 59 1.51 -9.88 14.41
C SER A 59 1.10 -10.25 13.00
N GLU A 60 1.47 -11.45 12.57
CA GLU A 60 1.04 -11.96 11.26
C GLU A 60 -0.48 -12.03 11.16
N GLU A 61 -1.16 -12.37 12.26
CA GLU A 61 -2.62 -12.40 12.31
C GLU A 61 -3.23 -11.01 12.15
N GLU A 62 -2.65 -10.02 12.82
CA GLU A 62 -3.09 -8.63 12.71
C GLU A 62 -2.87 -8.08 11.30
N LYS A 63 -1.75 -8.44 10.67
CA LYS A 63 -1.47 -8.07 9.29
C LYS A 63 -2.48 -8.66 8.33
N ALA A 64 -2.80 -9.95 8.50
CA ALA A 64 -3.79 -10.63 7.67
C ALA A 64 -5.17 -10.00 7.83
N ARG A 65 -5.55 -9.66 9.05
CA ARG A 65 -6.83 -9.01 9.32
C ARG A 65 -6.91 -7.61 8.70
N SER A 66 -5.82 -6.85 8.79
CA SER A 66 -5.77 -5.53 8.18
C SER A 66 -5.91 -5.63 6.66
N LEU A 67 -5.21 -6.57 6.04
CA LEU A 67 -5.30 -6.78 4.60
C LEU A 67 -6.72 -7.19 4.19
N GLU A 68 -7.36 -8.06 4.95
CA GLU A 68 -8.74 -8.47 4.72
C GLU A 68 -9.68 -7.26 4.79
N GLY A 69 -9.50 -6.41 5.78
CA GLY A 69 -10.29 -5.18 5.92
C GLY A 69 -10.10 -4.23 4.75
N LEU A 70 -8.86 -4.04 4.30
CA LEU A 70 -8.56 -3.21 3.14
C LEU A 70 -9.19 -3.77 1.87
N ASN A 71 -9.11 -5.08 1.67
CA ASN A 71 -9.69 -5.72 0.50
C ASN A 71 -11.23 -5.64 0.53
N SER A 72 -11.83 -5.71 1.70
CA SER A 72 -13.27 -5.50 1.85
C SER A 72 -13.68 -4.07 1.52
N ALA A 73 -12.80 -3.12 1.75
CA ALA A 73 -13.04 -1.70 1.49
C ALA A 73 -12.68 -1.26 0.07
N ARG A 74 -12.25 -2.17 -0.81
CA ARG A 74 -11.80 -1.80 -2.16
C ARG A 74 -12.82 -0.98 -2.93
N GLY A 75 -14.06 -1.39 -2.91
CA GLY A 75 -15.14 -0.69 -3.63
C GLY A 75 -15.33 0.72 -3.11
N PHE A 76 -15.36 0.88 -1.80
CA PHE A 76 -15.47 2.18 -1.16
C PHE A 76 -14.27 3.08 -1.52
N LEU A 77 -13.07 2.55 -1.43
CA LEU A 77 -11.84 3.31 -1.72
C LEU A 77 -11.76 3.68 -3.20
N ARG A 78 -12.20 2.80 -4.09
CA ARG A 78 -12.26 3.10 -5.51
C ARG A 78 -13.22 4.24 -5.80
N THR A 79 -14.39 4.22 -5.17
CA THR A 79 -15.38 5.30 -5.29
C THR A 79 -14.81 6.61 -4.75
N TYR A 80 -14.09 6.55 -3.63
CA TYR A 80 -13.43 7.71 -3.06
C TYR A 80 -12.44 8.33 -4.05
N LEU A 81 -11.63 7.49 -4.69
CA LEU A 81 -10.69 7.96 -5.72
C LEU A 81 -11.42 8.63 -6.88
N ALA A 82 -12.50 8.01 -7.35
CA ALA A 82 -13.28 8.56 -8.47
C ALA A 82 -13.86 9.94 -8.12
N GLN A 83 -14.23 10.15 -6.88
CA GLN A 83 -14.79 11.43 -6.42
C GLN A 83 -13.73 12.51 -6.22
N HIS A 84 -12.52 12.13 -5.87
CA HIS A 84 -11.44 13.07 -5.54
C HIS A 84 -10.47 13.31 -6.68
N LEU A 85 -10.40 12.39 -7.63
CA LEU A 85 -9.52 12.51 -8.79
C LEU A 85 -10.38 12.51 -10.06
N SER A 86 -10.09 13.44 -10.97
CA SER A 86 -10.81 13.52 -12.24
C SER A 86 -10.28 12.47 -13.22
N LEU A 87 -10.64 11.22 -12.97
CA LEU A 87 -10.18 10.09 -13.78
C LEU A 87 -11.25 9.67 -14.79
N ARG A 88 -10.82 9.28 -15.98
CA ARG A 88 -11.73 8.71 -16.99
C ARG A 88 -12.16 7.32 -16.59
N THR A 89 -11.21 6.55 -16.08
CA THR A 89 -11.43 5.22 -15.55
C THR A 89 -10.68 5.11 -14.24
N THR A 90 -11.37 4.68 -13.19
CA THR A 90 -10.73 4.49 -11.90
C THR A 90 -10.15 3.08 -11.86
N PRO A 91 -8.84 2.93 -11.58
CA PRO A 91 -8.23 1.61 -11.55
C PRO A 91 -8.80 0.71 -10.46
N GLU A 92 -8.77 -0.59 -10.70
CA GLU A 92 -9.06 -1.56 -9.64
C GLU A 92 -7.90 -1.58 -8.66
N LEU A 93 -8.22 -1.62 -7.39
CA LEU A 93 -7.20 -1.59 -6.32
C LEU A 93 -6.87 -3.01 -5.88
N HIS A 94 -5.58 -3.28 -5.72
CA HIS A 94 -5.06 -4.55 -5.23
C HIS A 94 -4.10 -4.25 -4.09
N PHE A 95 -4.48 -4.61 -2.88
CA PHE A 95 -3.65 -4.39 -1.70
C PHE A 95 -2.71 -5.56 -1.48
N ARG A 96 -1.43 -5.25 -1.24
CA ARG A 96 -0.38 -6.24 -0.96
C ARG A 96 0.42 -5.79 0.24
N LEU A 97 0.80 -6.72 1.08
CA LEU A 97 1.68 -6.41 2.20
C LEU A 97 3.09 -6.12 1.68
N ASP A 98 3.67 -5.05 2.19
CA ASP A 98 5.07 -4.71 1.93
C ASP A 98 5.89 -5.14 3.14
N ARG A 99 6.74 -6.13 2.96
CA ARG A 99 7.61 -6.66 4.02
C ARG A 99 9.06 -6.18 3.91
N SER A 100 9.29 -5.15 3.10
CA SER A 100 10.63 -4.61 2.87
C SER A 100 11.32 -4.18 4.16
N LEU A 101 10.59 -3.47 5.02
CA LEU A 101 11.14 -3.00 6.30
C LEU A 101 11.46 -4.16 7.24
N GLU A 102 10.63 -5.18 7.27
CA GLU A 102 10.87 -6.37 8.08
C GLU A 102 12.12 -7.10 7.61
N HIS A 103 12.27 -7.22 6.30
CA HIS A 103 13.43 -7.88 5.69
C HIS A 103 14.72 -7.11 6.00
N ALA A 104 14.69 -5.79 5.87
CA ALA A 104 15.83 -4.93 6.17
C ALA A 104 16.22 -5.05 7.65
N ARG A 105 15.23 -5.05 8.55
CA ARG A 105 15.49 -5.20 9.99
C ARG A 105 16.14 -6.55 10.30
N ARG A 106 15.67 -7.61 9.67
CA ARG A 106 16.22 -8.96 9.88
C ARG A 106 17.67 -9.03 9.42
N ILE A 107 18.00 -8.42 8.29
CA ILE A 107 19.37 -8.36 7.79
C ILE A 107 20.25 -7.59 8.77
N ASP A 108 19.79 -6.44 9.26
CA ASP A 108 20.52 -5.62 10.21
C ASP A 108 20.77 -6.38 11.51
N GLU A 109 19.79 -7.12 12.00
CA GLU A 109 19.93 -7.95 13.21
C GLU A 109 20.97 -9.05 13.01
N LEU A 110 20.97 -9.70 11.84
CA LEU A 110 21.94 -10.74 11.51
C LEU A 110 23.37 -10.16 11.44
N LEU A 111 23.53 -9.00 10.80
CA LEU A 111 24.82 -8.34 10.71
C LEU A 111 25.32 -7.92 12.08
N ALA A 112 24.45 -7.41 12.94
CA ALA A 112 24.80 -7.04 14.30
C ALA A 112 25.24 -8.26 15.12
N GLN A 113 24.58 -9.39 14.94
CA GLN A 113 24.92 -10.64 15.62
C GLN A 113 26.28 -11.15 15.17
N ILE A 114 26.55 -11.14 13.87
CA ILE A 114 27.86 -11.56 13.32
C ILE A 114 28.96 -10.68 13.91
N LYS A 115 28.75 -9.38 13.94
CA LYS A 115 29.73 -8.43 14.47
C LYS A 115 30.00 -8.67 15.94
N ARG A 116 28.98 -8.99 16.74
CA ARG A 116 29.16 -9.33 18.16
C ARG A 116 29.95 -10.62 18.35
N GLU A 117 29.65 -11.63 17.53
CA GLU A 117 30.38 -12.90 17.59
C GLU A 117 31.86 -12.73 17.27
N GLU A 118 32.17 -11.92 16.27
CA GLU A 118 33.56 -11.60 15.90
C GLU A 118 34.29 -10.86 17.00
N SER A 119 33.59 -9.93 17.69
CA SER A 119 34.16 -9.13 18.77
C SER A 119 34.29 -9.90 20.08
N GLY A 120 33.47 -10.93 20.26
CA GLY A 120 33.38 -11.67 21.50
C GLY A 120 34.30 -12.86 21.63
N SER A 121 35.08 -13.15 20.63
CA SER A 121 36.01 -14.30 20.63
C SER A 121 37.32 -14.00 21.31
#